data_7f0a08e00588ff0eac6991a41a9d68f2
#
_entry.id   7f0a08e00588ff0eac6991a41a9d68f2
#
_cell.length_a   1.000
_cell.length_b   1.000
_cell.length_c   1.000
_cell.angle_alpha   90.00
_cell.angle_beta   90.00
_cell.angle_gamma   90.00
#
_symmetry.space_group_name_H-M   'P 1'
#
loop_
_entity.id
_entity.type
_entity.pdbx_description
1 polymer ?
#
loop_
_entity_poly.entity_id
_entity_poly.type
_entity_poly.pdbx_seq_one_letter_code
_entity_poly.pdbx_strand_id
1 'polypeptide(L)'
;MEQHTIELIGMVLVAVITALVGPAGLEYVKAKLSKPVSKDIVRDDIERNLVIFDEISEIRDMVDGDRIWISQFHNGGHFLHTNKSIQKFSITYEDVKPGVSSIIHLFTDIPLSLYSRSMNYIMENKHLWIPDFKDETIATYGLKSAAEATGTNASYIIGLFDIVTDKCIGTMGVDYREKKKLTQTQKDFLTERGSRLAGYLSVYLKSK
;
A
#
# COMPACT_ATOMS: atom_id res chain seq x y z
N MET A 1 19.15 -38.96 65.75
CA MET A 1 18.64 -37.55 65.72
C MET A 1 19.36 -36.66 64.74
N GLU A 2 20.66 -36.80 64.57
CA GLU A 2 21.45 -35.95 63.64
C GLU A 2 21.11 -36.13 62.14
N GLN A 3 20.83 -37.38 61.72
CA GLN A 3 20.61 -37.67 60.31
C GLN A 3 19.31 -37.03 59.79
N HIS A 4 18.23 -37.04 60.54
CA HIS A 4 16.97 -36.37 60.21
C HIS A 4 17.08 -34.85 60.15
N THR A 5 17.97 -34.27 60.98
CA THR A 5 18.21 -32.82 61.00
C THR A 5 18.96 -32.37 59.72
N ILE A 6 19.92 -33.17 59.23
CA ILE A 6 20.68 -32.91 58.01
C ILE A 6 19.76 -33.00 56.76
N GLU A 7 18.90 -34.01 56.72
CA GLU A 7 17.91 -34.15 55.59
C GLU A 7 16.92 -33.00 55.61
N LEU A 8 16.44 -32.53 56.72
CA LEU A 8 15.52 -31.39 56.80
C LEU A 8 16.17 -30.10 56.31
N ILE A 9 17.43 -29.87 56.75
CA ILE A 9 18.21 -28.70 56.33
C ILE A 9 18.43 -28.75 54.80
N GLY A 10 18.74 -29.93 54.26
CA GLY A 10 18.90 -30.13 52.79
C GLY A 10 17.64 -29.80 52.01
N MET A 11 16.48 -30.30 52.47
CA MET A 11 15.18 -30.01 51.81
C MET A 11 14.81 -28.52 51.84
N VAL A 12 15.05 -27.86 52.99
CA VAL A 12 14.80 -26.42 53.14
C VAL A 12 15.72 -25.61 52.20
N LEU A 13 16.99 -25.99 52.09
CA LEU A 13 17.96 -25.32 51.22
C LEU A 13 17.59 -25.47 49.74
N VAL A 14 17.17 -26.65 49.30
CA VAL A 14 16.69 -26.92 47.94
C VAL A 14 15.41 -26.12 47.66
N ALA A 15 14.46 -26.08 48.61
CA ALA A 15 13.23 -25.30 48.47
C ALA A 15 13.49 -23.79 48.34
N VAL A 16 14.43 -23.26 49.14
CA VAL A 16 14.84 -21.85 49.09
C VAL A 16 15.54 -21.52 47.77
N ILE A 17 16.45 -22.36 47.31
CA ILE A 17 17.14 -22.18 46.03
C ILE A 17 16.13 -22.23 44.89
N THR A 18 15.20 -23.19 44.90
CA THR A 18 14.16 -23.30 43.86
C THR A 18 13.21 -22.10 43.86
N ALA A 19 12.84 -21.60 45.04
CA ALA A 19 11.96 -20.44 45.18
C ALA A 19 12.61 -19.12 44.73
N LEU A 20 13.91 -18.95 45.01
CA LEU A 20 14.62 -17.70 44.66
C LEU A 20 15.20 -17.72 43.24
N VAL A 21 15.76 -18.83 42.79
CA VAL A 21 16.42 -18.94 41.48
C VAL A 21 15.41 -19.32 40.37
N GLY A 22 14.42 -20.14 40.71
CA GLY A 22 13.42 -20.63 39.78
C GLY A 22 12.62 -19.50 39.08
N PRO A 23 12.02 -18.56 39.82
CA PRO A 23 11.30 -17.42 39.22
C PRO A 23 12.23 -16.49 38.46
N ALA A 24 13.40 -16.16 39.02
CA ALA A 24 14.38 -15.28 38.36
C ALA A 24 15.00 -15.93 37.10
N GLY A 25 15.28 -17.24 37.17
CA GLY A 25 15.72 -18.01 36.01
C GLY A 25 14.65 -18.08 34.90
N LEU A 26 13.40 -18.27 35.30
CA LEU A 26 12.26 -18.28 34.35
C LEU A 26 12.04 -16.89 33.71
N GLU A 27 12.17 -15.82 34.49
CA GLU A 27 12.11 -14.46 33.98
C GLU A 27 13.28 -14.12 33.07
N TYR A 28 14.49 -14.56 33.42
CA TYR A 28 15.67 -14.39 32.54
C TYR A 28 15.51 -15.15 31.22
N VAL A 29 15.01 -16.40 31.26
CA VAL A 29 14.74 -17.18 30.05
C VAL A 29 13.61 -16.55 29.22
N LYS A 30 12.51 -16.12 29.87
CA LYS A 30 11.45 -15.38 29.21
C LYS A 30 11.96 -14.08 28.58
N ALA A 31 12.74 -13.28 29.30
CA ALA A 31 13.32 -12.04 28.76
C ALA A 31 14.30 -12.29 27.63
N LYS A 32 14.99 -13.42 27.58
CA LYS A 32 15.92 -13.80 26.52
C LYS A 32 15.19 -14.38 25.32
N LEU A 33 14.09 -15.12 25.52
CA LEU A 33 13.21 -15.66 24.47
C LEU A 33 12.25 -14.60 23.92
N SER A 34 11.90 -13.59 24.72
CA SER A 34 11.05 -12.48 24.30
C SER A 34 11.81 -11.31 23.68
N LYS A 35 13.14 -11.43 23.49
CA LYS A 35 13.82 -10.46 22.61
C LYS A 35 13.13 -10.58 21.26
N PRO A 36 12.43 -9.53 20.79
CA PRO A 36 11.85 -9.58 19.48
C PRO A 36 13.01 -9.89 18.52
N VAL A 37 12.86 -10.95 17.74
CA VAL A 37 13.74 -11.17 16.58
C VAL A 37 13.73 -9.82 15.88
N SER A 38 14.89 -9.19 15.71
CA SER A 38 14.98 -7.91 15.02
C SER A 38 14.35 -8.12 13.66
N LYS A 39 13.16 -7.53 13.51
CA LYS A 39 12.40 -7.67 12.27
C LYS A 39 13.26 -7.10 11.16
N ASP A 40 13.61 -7.89 10.19
CA ASP A 40 14.31 -7.40 9.00
C ASP A 40 13.31 -6.60 8.17
N ILE A 41 13.22 -5.30 8.50
CA ILE A 41 12.29 -4.36 7.88
C ILE A 41 12.47 -4.36 6.37
N VAL A 42 13.70 -4.44 5.89
CA VAL A 42 14.00 -4.42 4.44
C VAL A 42 13.46 -5.68 3.77
N ARG A 43 13.67 -6.83 4.38
CA ARG A 43 13.16 -8.10 3.85
C ARG A 43 11.64 -8.14 3.84
N ASP A 44 11.00 -7.72 4.93
CA ASP A 44 9.54 -7.63 5.03
C ASP A 44 8.97 -6.69 3.97
N ASP A 45 9.64 -5.55 3.72
CA ASP A 45 9.22 -4.61 2.68
C ASP A 45 9.37 -5.20 1.27
N ILE A 46 10.45 -5.91 1.00
CA ILE A 46 10.66 -6.60 -0.29
C ILE A 46 9.56 -7.64 -0.52
N GLU A 47 9.29 -8.50 0.47
CA GLU A 47 8.27 -9.55 0.36
C GLU A 47 6.87 -8.96 0.11
N ARG A 48 6.52 -7.86 0.75
CA ARG A 48 5.24 -7.15 0.53
C ARG A 48 5.16 -6.50 -0.84
N ASN A 49 6.24 -5.87 -1.27
CA ASN A 49 6.31 -5.25 -2.59
C ASN A 49 6.13 -6.29 -3.70
N LEU A 50 6.71 -7.49 -3.56
CA LEU A 50 6.52 -8.58 -4.51
C LEU A 50 5.04 -8.97 -4.66
N VAL A 51 4.29 -9.08 -3.56
CA VAL A 51 2.84 -9.37 -3.60
C VAL A 51 2.07 -8.30 -4.38
N ILE A 52 2.42 -7.03 -4.21
CA ILE A 52 1.77 -5.93 -4.94
C ILE A 52 2.12 -5.97 -6.42
N PHE A 53 3.40 -6.22 -6.76
CA PHE A 53 3.84 -6.32 -8.16
C PHE A 53 3.19 -7.50 -8.88
N ASP A 54 3.10 -8.67 -8.25
CA ASP A 54 2.43 -9.84 -8.81
C ASP A 54 0.94 -9.54 -9.07
N GLU A 55 0.26 -8.91 -8.12
CA GLU A 55 -1.14 -8.53 -8.25
C GLU A 55 -1.37 -7.53 -9.39
N ILE A 56 -0.56 -6.46 -9.51
CA ILE A 56 -0.74 -5.49 -10.60
C ILE A 56 -0.42 -6.07 -11.96
N SER A 57 0.57 -6.95 -12.05
CA SER A 57 0.91 -7.66 -13.31
C SER A 57 -0.25 -8.53 -13.77
N GLU A 58 -0.85 -9.32 -12.85
CA GLU A 58 -2.03 -10.14 -13.14
C GLU A 58 -3.20 -9.28 -13.61
N ILE A 59 -3.48 -8.16 -12.90
CA ILE A 59 -4.57 -7.25 -13.28
C ILE A 59 -4.34 -6.71 -14.68
N ARG A 60 -3.13 -6.20 -14.98
CA ARG A 60 -2.80 -5.67 -16.29
C ARG A 60 -3.08 -6.68 -17.40
N ASP A 61 -2.61 -7.92 -17.22
CA ASP A 61 -2.75 -8.98 -18.22
C ASP A 61 -4.21 -9.38 -18.42
N MET A 62 -4.99 -9.51 -17.34
CA MET A 62 -6.41 -9.89 -17.39
C MET A 62 -7.29 -8.88 -18.13
N VAL A 63 -6.97 -7.60 -18.09
CA VAL A 63 -7.72 -6.55 -18.80
C VAL A 63 -7.03 -6.10 -20.08
N ASP A 64 -5.92 -6.74 -20.45
CA ASP A 64 -5.09 -6.40 -21.60
C ASP A 64 -4.69 -4.91 -21.57
N GLY A 65 -4.24 -4.43 -20.38
CA GLY A 65 -3.74 -3.09 -20.17
C GLY A 65 -2.33 -2.91 -20.75
N ASP A 66 -2.01 -1.73 -21.26
CA ASP A 66 -0.64 -1.41 -21.70
C ASP A 66 0.25 -1.02 -20.53
N ARG A 67 -0.33 -0.39 -19.51
CA ARG A 67 0.29 0.01 -18.25
C ARG A 67 -0.71 -0.11 -17.12
N ILE A 68 -0.23 -0.50 -15.95
CA ILE A 68 -0.93 -0.36 -14.68
C ILE A 68 -0.03 0.37 -13.71
N TRP A 69 -0.62 1.24 -12.88
CA TRP A 69 0.11 1.98 -11.88
C TRP A 69 -0.71 2.16 -10.60
N ILE A 70 0.00 2.31 -9.48
CA ILE A 70 -0.57 2.70 -8.18
C ILE A 70 0.10 3.99 -7.74
N SER A 71 -0.71 4.99 -7.39
CA SER A 71 -0.24 6.19 -6.71
C SER A 71 -0.68 6.18 -5.26
N GLN A 72 0.17 6.74 -4.39
CA GLN A 72 -0.14 6.92 -2.97
C GLN A 72 -0.09 8.39 -2.60
N PHE A 73 -1.00 8.80 -1.71
CA PHE A 73 -1.05 10.16 -1.20
C PHE A 73 -0.09 10.34 -0.03
N HIS A 74 0.60 11.47 -0.01
CA HIS A 74 1.53 11.82 1.04
C HIS A 74 1.63 13.33 1.26
N ASN A 75 2.22 13.75 2.38
CA ASN A 75 2.46 15.14 2.68
C ASN A 75 3.73 15.63 1.98
N GLY A 76 3.67 16.80 1.35
CA GLY A 76 4.76 17.37 0.57
C GLY A 76 5.32 18.71 1.09
N GLY A 77 5.35 18.91 2.39
CA GLY A 77 5.74 20.19 2.99
C GLY A 77 4.55 21.09 3.32
N HIS A 78 4.81 22.38 3.56
CA HIS A 78 3.82 23.34 4.03
C HIS A 78 3.88 24.65 3.25
N PHE A 79 2.75 25.32 3.10
CA PHE A 79 2.70 26.65 2.54
C PHE A 79 3.29 27.68 3.52
N LEU A 80 4.15 28.56 3.01
CA LEU A 80 4.95 29.50 3.81
C LEU A 80 4.14 30.38 4.77
N HIS A 81 3.00 30.90 4.32
CA HIS A 81 2.20 31.84 5.12
C HIS A 81 1.14 31.19 6.00
N THR A 82 0.59 30.04 5.58
CA THR A 82 -0.52 29.40 6.28
C THR A 82 -0.11 28.18 7.08
N ASN A 83 1.11 27.71 6.91
CA ASN A 83 1.62 26.46 7.45
C ASN A 83 0.72 25.22 7.14
N LYS A 84 -0.18 25.37 6.16
CA LYS A 84 -1.05 24.27 5.70
C LYS A 84 -0.22 23.25 4.92
N SER A 85 -0.41 21.98 5.23
CA SER A 85 0.26 20.89 4.51
C SER A 85 -0.16 20.87 3.05
N ILE A 86 0.83 20.67 2.16
CA ILE A 86 0.62 20.46 0.73
C ILE A 86 0.40 18.95 0.52
N GLN A 87 -0.78 18.59 0.05
CA GLN A 87 -1.08 17.19 -0.27
C GLN A 87 -0.53 16.86 -1.65
N LYS A 88 0.22 15.78 -1.74
CA LYS A 88 0.84 15.29 -2.97
C LYS A 88 0.51 13.82 -3.21
N PHE A 89 0.80 13.35 -4.41
CA PHE A 89 0.87 11.94 -4.71
C PHE A 89 2.15 11.60 -5.47
N SER A 90 2.55 10.35 -5.37
CA SER A 90 3.60 9.76 -6.21
C SER A 90 3.13 8.40 -6.71
N ILE A 91 3.47 8.05 -7.96
CA ILE A 91 3.35 6.67 -8.43
C ILE A 91 4.42 5.85 -7.71
N THR A 92 3.99 4.84 -6.98
CA THR A 92 4.86 3.98 -6.16
C THR A 92 5.05 2.59 -6.74
N TYR A 93 4.10 2.13 -7.55
CA TYR A 93 4.17 0.86 -8.28
C TYR A 93 3.72 1.06 -9.71
N GLU A 94 4.39 0.42 -10.62
CA GLU A 94 4.07 0.45 -12.04
C GLU A 94 4.49 -0.87 -12.69
N ASP A 95 3.63 -1.39 -13.57
CA ASP A 95 3.96 -2.49 -14.47
C ASP A 95 3.53 -2.16 -15.90
N VAL A 96 4.37 -2.44 -16.87
CA VAL A 96 4.20 -2.01 -18.26
C VAL A 96 4.44 -3.16 -19.22
N LYS A 97 3.69 -3.19 -20.33
CA LYS A 97 3.99 -4.10 -21.45
C LYS A 97 5.34 -3.75 -22.09
N PRO A 98 6.02 -4.73 -22.72
CA PRO A 98 7.19 -4.47 -23.54
C PRO A 98 6.91 -3.39 -24.59
N GLY A 99 7.81 -2.40 -24.70
CA GLY A 99 7.67 -1.27 -25.63
C GLY A 99 6.76 -0.15 -25.15
N VAL A 100 6.28 -0.19 -23.91
CA VAL A 100 5.59 0.93 -23.25
C VAL A 100 6.55 1.62 -22.27
N SER A 101 6.62 2.94 -22.36
CA SER A 101 7.50 3.72 -21.48
C SER A 101 6.94 3.80 -20.06
N SER A 102 7.82 3.68 -19.05
CA SER A 102 7.48 3.97 -17.65
C SER A 102 7.18 5.46 -17.46
N ILE A 103 6.22 5.76 -16.59
CA ILE A 103 5.83 7.12 -16.21
C ILE A 103 6.10 7.43 -14.73
N ILE A 104 6.63 6.49 -13.98
CA ILE A 104 6.85 6.64 -12.54
C ILE A 104 7.65 7.91 -12.19
N HIS A 105 8.64 8.26 -13.02
CA HIS A 105 9.46 9.46 -12.82
C HIS A 105 8.74 10.77 -13.14
N LEU A 106 7.68 10.72 -13.95
CA LEU A 106 6.89 11.90 -14.31
C LEU A 106 5.90 12.25 -13.21
N PHE A 107 5.53 11.26 -12.37
CA PHE A 107 4.51 11.40 -11.34
C PHE A 107 5.08 11.14 -9.95
N THR A 108 6.17 11.85 -9.61
CA THR A 108 6.77 11.87 -8.29
C THR A 108 6.54 13.24 -7.65
N ASP A 109 6.05 13.27 -6.40
CA ASP A 109 5.82 14.50 -5.63
C ASP A 109 4.84 15.51 -6.26
N ILE A 110 3.84 15.02 -6.97
CA ILE A 110 2.88 15.84 -7.70
C ILE A 110 1.81 16.43 -6.75
N PRO A 111 1.61 17.76 -6.73
CA PRO A 111 0.54 18.36 -5.93
C PRO A 111 -0.85 17.89 -6.37
N LEU A 112 -1.65 17.42 -5.40
CA LEU A 112 -3.04 16.98 -5.68
C LEU A 112 -3.91 18.10 -6.27
N SER A 113 -3.58 19.36 -6.01
CA SER A 113 -4.30 20.52 -6.54
C SER A 113 -4.33 20.57 -8.06
N LEU A 114 -3.31 20.02 -8.75
CA LEU A 114 -3.26 19.96 -10.20
C LEU A 114 -4.31 19.01 -10.80
N TYR A 115 -4.77 18.05 -10.00
CA TYR A 115 -5.72 17.00 -10.40
C TYR A 115 -7.04 17.06 -9.62
N SER A 116 -7.38 18.23 -9.05
CA SER A 116 -8.55 18.39 -8.17
C SER A 116 -9.86 17.94 -8.82
N ARG A 117 -10.06 18.16 -10.11
CA ARG A 117 -11.30 17.78 -10.81
C ARG A 117 -11.45 16.26 -10.93
N SER A 118 -10.39 15.57 -11.37
CA SER A 118 -10.40 14.12 -11.47
C SER A 118 -10.47 13.47 -10.09
N MET A 119 -9.74 13.99 -9.10
CA MET A 119 -9.77 13.48 -7.73
C MET A 119 -11.13 13.65 -7.08
N ASN A 120 -11.79 14.81 -7.26
CA ASN A 120 -13.15 15.02 -6.75
C ASN A 120 -14.12 14.01 -7.36
N TYR A 121 -14.07 13.83 -8.68
CA TYR A 121 -14.92 12.85 -9.36
C TYR A 121 -14.69 11.42 -8.84
N ILE A 122 -13.41 11.01 -8.66
CA ILE A 122 -13.06 9.68 -8.14
C ILE A 122 -13.54 9.50 -6.69
N MET A 123 -13.43 10.53 -5.86
CA MET A 123 -13.92 10.47 -4.48
C MET A 123 -15.44 10.28 -4.39
N GLU A 124 -16.20 10.90 -5.28
CA GLU A 124 -17.66 10.80 -5.34
C GLU A 124 -18.12 9.47 -5.98
N ASN A 125 -17.45 9.05 -7.07
CA ASN A 125 -17.90 7.93 -7.92
C ASN A 125 -17.08 6.65 -7.74
N LYS A 126 -16.03 6.68 -6.89
CA LYS A 126 -15.07 5.61 -6.63
C LYS A 126 -14.15 5.26 -7.81
N HIS A 127 -14.53 5.55 -9.03
CA HIS A 127 -13.73 5.33 -10.24
C HIS A 127 -13.99 6.40 -11.30
N LEU A 128 -13.06 6.49 -12.26
CA LEU A 128 -13.16 7.34 -13.44
C LEU A 128 -12.79 6.51 -14.67
N TRP A 129 -13.66 6.49 -15.69
CA TRP A 129 -13.41 5.83 -16.95
C TRP A 129 -13.39 6.82 -18.11
N ILE A 130 -12.29 6.87 -18.84
CA ILE A 130 -12.13 7.67 -20.06
C ILE A 130 -11.76 6.70 -21.19
N PRO A 131 -12.73 6.35 -22.07
CA PRO A 131 -12.53 5.36 -23.13
C PRO A 131 -11.70 5.87 -24.32
N ASP A 132 -11.64 7.19 -24.48
CA ASP A 132 -10.89 7.83 -25.58
C ASP A 132 -10.57 9.29 -25.20
N PHE A 133 -9.30 9.61 -24.96
CA PHE A 133 -8.85 10.97 -24.68
C PHE A 133 -8.84 11.88 -25.90
N LYS A 134 -8.93 11.31 -27.11
CA LYS A 134 -9.00 12.06 -28.38
C LYS A 134 -10.42 12.50 -28.73
N ASP A 135 -11.42 11.88 -28.13
CA ASP A 135 -12.82 12.26 -28.30
C ASP A 135 -13.15 13.49 -27.43
N GLU A 136 -13.34 14.64 -28.08
CA GLU A 136 -13.60 15.91 -27.40
C GLU A 136 -14.99 15.98 -26.74
N THR A 137 -15.88 15.06 -27.04
CA THR A 137 -17.19 14.97 -26.38
C THR A 137 -17.12 14.31 -24.99
N ILE A 138 -15.99 13.66 -24.68
CA ILE A 138 -15.79 12.95 -23.42
C ILE A 138 -15.13 13.89 -22.39
N ALA A 139 -15.74 13.99 -21.20
CA ALA A 139 -15.16 14.75 -20.10
C ALA A 139 -13.88 14.08 -19.57
N THR A 140 -12.75 14.78 -19.65
CA THR A 140 -11.44 14.27 -19.22
C THR A 140 -11.02 14.70 -17.81
N TYR A 141 -11.82 15.53 -17.15
CA TYR A 141 -11.60 16.01 -15.79
C TYR A 141 -10.19 16.57 -15.52
N GLY A 142 -9.59 17.19 -16.56
CA GLY A 142 -8.25 17.78 -16.48
C GLY A 142 -7.09 16.81 -16.75
N LEU A 143 -7.35 15.56 -17.14
CA LEU A 143 -6.32 14.54 -17.39
C LEU A 143 -5.76 14.56 -18.83
N LYS A 144 -6.35 15.34 -19.78
CA LYS A 144 -5.97 15.30 -21.21
C LYS A 144 -4.48 15.53 -21.43
N SER A 145 -3.90 16.59 -20.84
CA SER A 145 -2.48 16.90 -21.01
C SER A 145 -1.55 15.84 -20.44
N ALA A 146 -1.93 15.21 -19.30
CA ALA A 146 -1.18 14.11 -18.74
C ALA A 146 -1.24 12.87 -19.65
N ALA A 147 -2.41 12.57 -20.20
CA ALA A 147 -2.60 11.46 -21.12
C ALA A 147 -1.77 11.65 -22.41
N GLU A 148 -1.76 12.86 -22.98
CA GLU A 148 -0.94 13.23 -24.16
C GLU A 148 0.55 13.06 -23.86
N ALA A 149 1.03 13.55 -22.70
CA ALA A 149 2.44 13.45 -22.29
C ALA A 149 2.90 12.00 -22.08
N THR A 150 1.99 11.10 -21.73
CA THR A 150 2.30 9.68 -21.43
C THR A 150 1.97 8.72 -22.57
N GLY A 151 1.41 9.23 -23.67
CA GLY A 151 0.94 8.41 -24.79
C GLY A 151 -0.26 7.53 -24.45
N THR A 152 -1.05 7.93 -23.45
CA THR A 152 -2.26 7.23 -23.02
C THR A 152 -3.45 7.71 -23.83
N ASN A 153 -4.23 6.79 -24.40
CA ASN A 153 -5.45 7.14 -25.13
C ASN A 153 -6.75 6.73 -24.43
N ALA A 154 -6.69 5.75 -23.52
CA ALA A 154 -7.82 5.42 -22.64
C ALA A 154 -7.27 5.10 -21.25
N SER A 155 -8.04 5.38 -20.18
CA SER A 155 -7.62 5.08 -18.80
C SER A 155 -8.80 4.78 -17.91
N TYR A 156 -8.67 3.72 -17.09
CA TYR A 156 -9.59 3.39 -16.01
C TYR A 156 -8.89 3.61 -14.67
N ILE A 157 -9.36 4.58 -13.90
CA ILE A 157 -8.75 4.99 -12.65
C ILE A 157 -9.71 4.69 -11.50
N ILE A 158 -9.21 4.05 -10.45
CA ILE A 158 -9.97 3.65 -9.26
C ILE A 158 -9.36 4.32 -8.04
N GLY A 159 -10.21 4.86 -7.17
CA GLY A 159 -9.78 5.31 -5.84
C GLY A 159 -9.51 4.12 -4.93
N LEU A 160 -8.38 4.14 -4.24
CA LEU A 160 -8.00 3.15 -3.24
C LEU A 160 -8.44 3.67 -1.86
N PHE A 161 -9.43 3.01 -1.26
CA PHE A 161 -10.01 3.45 0.01
C PHE A 161 -9.62 2.49 1.14
N ASP A 162 -9.11 3.05 2.23
CA ASP A 162 -8.83 2.29 3.46
C ASP A 162 -10.12 1.68 3.99
N ILE A 163 -10.13 0.36 4.16
CA ILE A 163 -11.34 -0.41 4.53
C ILE A 163 -11.90 0.02 5.90
N VAL A 164 -11.04 0.49 6.82
CA VAL A 164 -11.45 0.85 8.18
C VAL A 164 -11.94 2.28 8.28
N THR A 165 -11.26 3.20 7.58
CA THR A 165 -11.52 4.65 7.73
C THR A 165 -12.30 5.24 6.56
N ASP A 166 -12.54 4.49 5.48
CA ASP A 166 -13.11 4.93 4.19
C ASP A 166 -12.37 6.15 3.59
N LYS A 167 -11.13 6.39 4.00
CA LYS A 167 -10.31 7.46 3.45
C LYS A 167 -9.63 6.99 2.18
N CYS A 168 -9.64 7.83 1.14
CA CYS A 168 -8.86 7.60 -0.05
C CYS A 168 -7.37 7.76 0.27
N ILE A 169 -6.59 6.70 0.05
CA ILE A 169 -5.14 6.64 0.35
C ILE A 169 -4.29 6.72 -0.91
N GLY A 170 -4.91 6.64 -2.08
CA GLY A 170 -4.25 6.68 -3.38
C GLY A 170 -5.19 6.32 -4.51
N THR A 171 -4.63 6.05 -5.68
CA THR A 171 -5.38 5.58 -6.85
C THR A 171 -4.63 4.46 -7.56
N MET A 172 -5.37 3.59 -8.25
CA MET A 172 -4.85 2.63 -9.22
C MET A 172 -5.36 3.01 -10.59
N GLY A 173 -4.52 3.03 -11.61
CA GLY A 173 -4.91 3.29 -12.98
C GLY A 173 -4.45 2.20 -13.94
N VAL A 174 -5.30 1.87 -14.91
CA VAL A 174 -4.94 1.03 -16.06
C VAL A 174 -5.06 1.88 -17.33
N ASP A 175 -3.95 2.01 -18.02
CA ASP A 175 -3.81 2.84 -19.21
C ASP A 175 -3.71 1.99 -20.47
N TYR A 176 -4.25 2.52 -21.57
CA TYR A 176 -4.23 1.94 -22.90
C TYR A 176 -3.72 2.97 -23.90
N ARG A 177 -2.87 2.57 -24.84
CA ARG A 177 -2.37 3.43 -25.92
C ARG A 177 -3.38 3.64 -27.04
N GLU A 178 -4.37 2.78 -27.10
CA GLU A 178 -5.49 2.88 -28.03
C GLU A 178 -6.80 3.12 -27.28
N LYS A 179 -7.82 3.64 -27.99
CA LYS A 179 -9.16 3.67 -27.42
C LYS A 179 -9.58 2.28 -26.97
N LYS A 180 -10.22 2.19 -25.83
CA LYS A 180 -10.60 0.91 -25.24
C LYS A 180 -12.08 0.87 -24.89
N LYS A 181 -12.65 -0.32 -25.00
CA LYS A 181 -14.02 -0.59 -24.53
C LYS A 181 -13.93 -1.69 -23.47
N LEU A 182 -14.17 -1.34 -22.22
CA LEU A 182 -14.23 -2.30 -21.13
C LEU A 182 -15.65 -2.82 -20.96
N THR A 183 -15.77 -4.15 -20.82
CA THR A 183 -17.03 -4.80 -20.45
C THR A 183 -17.35 -4.49 -18.96
N GLN A 184 -18.59 -4.67 -18.57
CA GLN A 184 -18.99 -4.50 -17.17
C GLN A 184 -18.21 -5.48 -16.26
N THR A 185 -18.07 -6.73 -16.69
CA THR A 185 -17.27 -7.75 -15.97
C THR A 185 -15.83 -7.32 -15.74
N GLN A 186 -15.17 -6.68 -16.72
CA GLN A 186 -13.82 -6.15 -16.54
C GLN A 186 -13.79 -4.98 -15.56
N LYS A 187 -14.78 -4.10 -15.57
CA LYS A 187 -14.88 -2.99 -14.61
C LYS A 187 -15.11 -3.50 -13.18
N ASP A 188 -15.98 -4.49 -13.02
CA ASP A 188 -16.25 -5.12 -11.72
C ASP A 188 -15.00 -5.81 -11.18
N PHE A 189 -14.29 -6.55 -12.03
CA PHE A 189 -12.99 -7.16 -11.72
C PHE A 189 -11.98 -6.11 -11.25
N LEU A 190 -11.82 -5.01 -11.99
CA LEU A 190 -10.90 -3.93 -11.63
C LEU A 190 -11.27 -3.30 -10.28
N THR A 191 -12.57 -3.11 -10.02
CA THR A 191 -13.05 -2.53 -8.75
C THR A 191 -12.77 -3.46 -7.57
N GLU A 192 -13.01 -4.75 -7.73
CA GLU A 192 -12.71 -5.77 -6.70
C GLU A 192 -11.21 -5.81 -6.40
N ARG A 193 -10.37 -5.88 -7.44
CA ARG A 193 -8.90 -5.92 -7.29
C ARG A 193 -8.36 -4.63 -6.68
N GLY A 194 -8.89 -3.47 -7.06
CA GLY A 194 -8.56 -2.19 -6.44
C GLY A 194 -8.86 -2.16 -4.94
N SER A 195 -10.00 -2.69 -4.52
CA SER A 195 -10.36 -2.82 -3.10
C SER A 195 -9.40 -3.73 -2.33
N ARG A 196 -8.98 -4.85 -2.95
CA ARG A 196 -7.99 -5.77 -2.37
C ARG A 196 -6.62 -5.11 -2.20
N LEU A 197 -6.15 -4.40 -3.24
CA LEU A 197 -4.90 -3.63 -3.17
C LEU A 197 -4.94 -2.53 -2.11
N ALA A 198 -6.06 -1.83 -1.97
CA ALA A 198 -6.25 -0.86 -0.89
C ALA A 198 -6.10 -1.51 0.49
N GLY A 199 -6.59 -2.74 0.67
CA GLY A 199 -6.39 -3.53 1.89
C GLY A 199 -4.91 -3.81 2.18
N TYR A 200 -4.15 -4.27 1.18
CA TYR A 200 -2.70 -4.50 1.32
C TYR A 200 -1.94 -3.23 1.68
N LEU A 201 -2.20 -2.13 0.98
CA LEU A 201 -1.55 -0.84 1.22
C LEU A 201 -1.92 -0.26 2.60
N SER A 202 -3.17 -0.42 3.05
CA SER A 202 -3.61 0.04 4.38
C SER A 202 -2.90 -0.67 5.53
N VAL A 203 -2.64 -1.97 5.39
CA VAL A 203 -1.86 -2.75 6.37
C VAL A 203 -0.41 -2.30 6.37
N TYR A 204 0.17 -2.09 5.18
CA TYR A 204 1.55 -1.63 5.02
C TYR A 204 1.78 -0.26 5.68
N LEU A 205 0.88 0.70 5.47
CA LEU A 205 1.00 2.05 6.03
C LEU A 205 0.84 2.10 7.57
N LYS A 206 0.21 1.10 8.17
CA LYS A 206 -0.02 1.02 9.63
C LYS A 206 1.06 0.25 10.38
N SER A 207 1.90 -0.52 9.70
CA SER A 207 3.00 -1.26 10.32
C SER A 207 4.19 -0.32 10.60
N LYS A 208 4.14 0.39 11.74
CA LYS A 208 5.28 1.12 12.32
C LYS A 208 5.99 0.24 13.34
#